data_7cc67114bb540faeaa25cadc5a37ab58
#
_entry.id   7cc67114bb540faeaa25cadc5a37ab58
#
_cell.length_a   1.000
_cell.length_b   1.000
_cell.length_c   1.000
_cell.angle_alpha   90.00
_cell.angle_beta   90.00
_cell.angle_gamma   90.00
#
_symmetry.space_group_name_H-M   'P 1'
#
loop_
_entity.id
_entity.type
_entity.pdbx_description
1 polymer ?
#
loop_
_entity_poly.entity_id
_entity_poly.type
_entity_poly.pdbx_seq_one_letter_code
_entity_poly.pdbx_strand_id
1 'polypeptide(L)'
;MENDLSLGAAWMNGTVIPISQAAIPVNDWGLVHSDITYDVVPVIDGAFFRFDEYLARFLSSMKNLHLDPGMSKRDIQAALHQMVGESNLRDSYVAMVCSRGKPKIAGSRDPRDCENHF
;
A
#
# COMPACT_ATOMS: atom_id res chain seq x y z
N MET A 1 -1.81 -20.89 -11.69
CA MET A 1 -0.72 -21.07 -10.70
C MET A 1 -0.93 -20.09 -9.58
N GLU A 2 -0.80 -20.53 -8.35
CA GLU A 2 -1.05 -19.70 -7.17
C GLU A 2 -0.16 -18.46 -7.09
N ASN A 3 1.04 -18.53 -7.69
CA ASN A 3 2.02 -17.44 -7.65
C ASN A 3 2.19 -16.72 -8.99
N ASP A 4 1.18 -16.79 -9.85
CA ASP A 4 1.23 -16.09 -11.12
C ASP A 4 1.00 -14.59 -10.92
N LEU A 5 2.03 -13.78 -11.19
CA LEU A 5 2.02 -12.35 -11.07
C LEU A 5 1.79 -11.62 -12.40
N SER A 6 1.54 -12.36 -13.49
CA SER A 6 1.47 -11.79 -14.85
C SER A 6 0.32 -10.79 -15.02
N LEU A 7 -0.75 -10.94 -14.25
CA LEU A 7 -1.91 -10.04 -14.27
C LEU A 7 -1.83 -8.91 -13.25
N GLY A 8 -0.76 -8.86 -12.50
CA GLY A 8 -0.50 -7.86 -11.48
C GLY A 8 -0.11 -8.50 -10.16
N ALA A 9 0.58 -7.74 -9.35
CA ALA A 9 1.08 -8.16 -8.05
C ALA A 9 0.65 -7.17 -6.97
N ALA A 10 0.60 -7.63 -5.74
CA ALA A 10 0.41 -6.78 -4.57
C ALA A 10 1.43 -7.16 -3.50
N TRP A 11 1.90 -6.17 -2.77
CA TRP A 11 2.69 -6.36 -1.56
C TRP A 11 1.76 -6.17 -0.37
N MET A 12 1.59 -7.22 0.43
CA MET A 12 0.73 -7.18 1.61
C MET A 12 1.38 -7.95 2.75
N ASN A 13 1.48 -7.31 3.91
CA ASN A 13 2.00 -7.93 5.14
C ASN A 13 3.36 -8.60 4.94
N GLY A 14 4.23 -7.94 4.17
CA GLY A 14 5.60 -8.42 3.93
C GLY A 14 5.74 -9.43 2.81
N THR A 15 4.69 -9.74 2.08
CA THR A 15 4.70 -10.77 1.04
C THR A 15 4.16 -10.24 -0.28
N VAL A 16 4.81 -10.61 -1.38
CA VAL A 16 4.32 -10.33 -2.73
C VAL A 16 3.39 -11.46 -3.16
N ILE A 17 2.17 -11.11 -3.55
CA ILE A 17 1.14 -12.07 -3.94
C ILE A 17 0.50 -11.63 -5.27
N PRO A 18 -0.18 -12.55 -5.97
CA PRO A 18 -0.97 -12.17 -7.15
C PRO A 18 -2.06 -11.17 -6.77
N ILE A 19 -2.31 -10.20 -7.65
CA ILE A 19 -3.31 -9.16 -7.38
C ILE A 19 -4.70 -9.75 -7.09
N SER A 20 -5.02 -10.89 -7.71
CA SER A 20 -6.30 -11.57 -7.48
C SER A 20 -6.50 -12.06 -6.04
N GLN A 21 -5.41 -12.19 -5.28
CA GLN A 21 -5.44 -12.64 -3.89
C GLN A 21 -5.36 -11.49 -2.89
N ALA A 22 -5.13 -10.27 -3.38
CA ALA A 22 -5.02 -9.11 -2.51
C ALA A 22 -6.41 -8.67 -2.04
N ALA A 23 -6.57 -8.56 -0.72
CA ALA A 23 -7.86 -8.19 -0.13
C ALA A 23 -7.63 -7.49 1.21
N ILE A 24 -8.59 -6.65 1.58
CA ILE A 24 -8.65 -6.05 2.90
C ILE A 24 -9.96 -6.49 3.57
N PRO A 25 -10.00 -6.55 4.92
CA PRO A 25 -11.24 -6.88 5.61
C PRO A 25 -12.32 -5.85 5.37
N VAL A 26 -13.58 -6.30 5.30
CA VAL A 26 -14.72 -5.41 5.05
C VAL A 26 -14.95 -4.42 6.20
N ASN A 27 -14.41 -4.68 7.38
CA ASN A 27 -14.48 -3.76 8.52
C ASN A 27 -13.27 -2.84 8.67
N ASP A 28 -12.40 -2.79 7.67
CA ASP A 28 -11.33 -1.80 7.60
C ASP A 28 -11.93 -0.40 7.49
N TRP A 29 -11.47 0.53 8.31
CA TRP A 29 -12.01 1.90 8.30
C TRP A 29 -11.71 2.66 7.01
N GLY A 30 -10.70 2.24 6.27
CA GLY A 30 -10.46 2.76 4.92
C GLY A 30 -11.66 2.53 4.02
N LEU A 31 -12.32 1.37 4.17
CA LEU A 31 -13.51 1.03 3.40
C LEU A 31 -14.77 1.64 4.01
N VAL A 32 -15.04 1.39 5.31
CA VAL A 32 -16.34 1.74 5.91
C VAL A 32 -16.45 3.19 6.34
N HIS A 33 -15.33 3.90 6.52
CA HIS A 33 -15.30 5.31 6.90
C HIS A 33 -14.60 6.20 5.87
N SER A 34 -14.18 5.65 4.75
CA SER A 34 -13.39 6.37 3.74
C SER A 34 -12.10 6.99 4.31
N ASP A 35 -11.52 6.36 5.33
CA ASP A 35 -10.32 6.84 6.02
C ASP A 35 -9.08 6.19 5.43
N ILE A 36 -8.68 6.69 4.27
CA ILE A 36 -7.67 6.08 3.43
C ILE A 36 -7.01 7.15 2.56
N THR A 37 -5.75 6.94 2.22
CA THR A 37 -5.08 7.73 1.20
C THR A 37 -4.35 6.82 0.23
N TYR A 38 -4.20 7.28 -1.01
CA TYR A 38 -3.41 6.57 -2.00
C TYR A 38 -2.72 7.53 -2.95
N ASP A 39 -1.69 7.02 -3.59
CA ASP A 39 -1.04 7.72 -4.69
C ASP A 39 -0.62 6.67 -5.72
N VAL A 40 -0.38 7.09 -6.96
CA VAL A 40 -0.07 6.18 -8.05
C VAL A 40 1.22 6.63 -8.70
N VAL A 41 2.17 5.70 -8.85
CA VAL A 41 3.44 5.97 -9.51
C VAL A 41 3.56 5.09 -10.76
N PRO A 42 3.88 5.68 -11.93
CA PRO A 42 4.10 4.89 -13.14
C PRO A 42 5.42 4.12 -13.09
N VAL A 43 5.42 2.94 -13.71
CA VAL A 43 6.62 2.15 -13.97
C VAL A 43 6.78 2.07 -15.49
N ILE A 44 7.91 2.57 -15.98
CA ILE A 44 8.20 2.63 -17.40
C ILE A 44 9.52 1.92 -17.64
N ASP A 45 9.49 0.91 -18.50
CA ASP A 45 10.67 0.09 -18.82
C ASP A 45 11.38 -0.46 -17.58
N GLY A 46 10.60 -0.89 -16.60
CA GLY A 46 11.09 -1.49 -15.36
C GLY A 46 11.55 -0.51 -14.29
N ALA A 47 11.41 0.79 -14.51
CA ALA A 47 11.85 1.82 -13.57
C ALA A 47 10.69 2.73 -13.17
N PHE A 48 10.67 3.12 -11.90
CA PHE A 48 9.70 4.10 -11.41
C PHE A 48 9.97 5.46 -12.06
N PHE A 49 8.90 6.09 -12.56
CA PHE A 49 8.95 7.43 -13.09
C PHE A 49 8.74 8.45 -11.98
N ARG A 50 9.72 9.35 -11.77
CA ARG A 50 9.64 10.41 -10.74
C ARG A 50 9.29 9.87 -9.36
N PHE A 51 9.89 8.75 -8.99
CA PHE A 51 9.54 8.01 -7.78
C PHE A 51 9.62 8.88 -6.52
N ASP A 52 10.68 9.67 -6.37
CA ASP A 52 10.88 10.49 -5.17
C ASP A 52 9.74 11.51 -5.00
N GLU A 53 9.25 12.10 -6.08
CA GLU A 53 8.17 13.08 -6.02
C GLU A 53 6.84 12.44 -5.63
N TYR A 54 6.50 11.30 -6.25
CA TYR A 54 5.27 10.58 -5.92
C TYR A 54 5.30 10.03 -4.51
N LEU A 55 6.43 9.46 -4.11
CA LEU A 55 6.57 8.94 -2.76
C LEU A 55 6.50 10.06 -1.71
N ALA A 56 7.14 11.19 -1.95
CA ALA A 56 7.07 12.33 -1.04
C ALA A 56 5.63 12.82 -0.88
N ARG A 57 4.85 12.86 -1.96
CA ARG A 57 3.45 13.24 -1.91
C ARG A 57 2.62 12.25 -1.09
N PHE A 58 2.85 10.95 -1.28
CA PHE A 58 2.17 9.91 -0.52
C PHE A 58 2.49 10.01 0.98
N LEU A 59 3.76 10.18 1.31
CA LEU A 59 4.19 10.34 2.71
C LEU A 59 3.59 11.59 3.35
N SER A 60 3.51 12.68 2.61
CA SER A 60 2.89 13.91 3.07
C SER A 60 1.39 13.72 3.33
N SER A 61 0.70 12.99 2.46
CA SER A 61 -0.73 12.67 2.64
C SER A 61 -0.95 11.83 3.89
N MET A 62 -0.13 10.82 4.12
CA MET A 62 -0.20 10.02 5.35
C MET A 62 0.00 10.89 6.59
N LYS A 63 1.00 11.76 6.57
CA LYS A 63 1.27 12.65 7.70
C LYS A 63 0.09 13.57 7.98
N ASN A 64 -0.50 14.16 6.95
CA ASN A 64 -1.63 15.07 7.09
C ASN A 64 -2.87 14.37 7.65
N LEU A 65 -3.04 13.09 7.37
CA LEU A 65 -4.16 12.28 7.86
C LEU A 65 -3.84 11.54 9.16
N HIS A 66 -2.64 11.74 9.72
CA HIS A 66 -2.17 11.04 10.91
C HIS A 66 -2.19 9.52 10.74
N LEU A 67 -1.78 9.05 9.57
CA LEU A 67 -1.63 7.62 9.27
C LEU A 67 -0.17 7.22 9.46
N ASP A 68 0.05 6.15 10.20
CA ASP A 68 1.39 5.60 10.43
C ASP A 68 1.33 4.07 10.42
N PRO A 69 1.71 3.43 9.30
CA PRO A 69 1.71 1.97 9.22
C PRO A 69 2.92 1.32 9.90
N GLY A 70 3.74 2.09 10.61
CA GLY A 70 4.94 1.55 11.26
C GLY A 70 6.07 1.23 10.30
N MET A 71 6.04 1.81 9.10
CA MET A 71 7.06 1.61 8.07
C MET A 71 7.79 2.91 7.78
N SER A 72 9.11 2.85 7.75
CA SER A 72 9.91 4.00 7.32
C SER A 72 9.80 4.22 5.82
N LYS A 73 10.25 5.39 5.35
CA LYS A 73 10.36 5.64 3.90
C LYS A 73 11.16 4.55 3.21
N ARG A 74 12.26 4.12 3.82
CA ARG A 74 13.11 3.05 3.27
C ARG A 74 12.36 1.72 3.18
N ASP A 75 11.55 1.38 4.19
CA ASP A 75 10.75 0.16 4.18
C ASP A 75 9.75 0.17 3.04
N ILE A 76 9.07 1.30 2.82
CA ILE A 76 8.11 1.47 1.73
C ILE A 76 8.81 1.36 0.38
N GLN A 77 9.95 2.03 0.21
CA GLN A 77 10.75 1.91 -1.01
C GLN A 77 11.14 0.46 -1.31
N ALA A 78 11.61 -0.24 -0.27
CA ALA A 78 12.02 -1.64 -0.42
C ALA A 78 10.84 -2.54 -0.83
N ALA A 79 9.68 -2.34 -0.22
CA ALA A 79 8.47 -3.10 -0.56
C ALA A 79 8.06 -2.87 -2.03
N LEU A 80 8.09 -1.64 -2.48
CA LEU A 80 7.71 -1.29 -3.85
C LEU A 80 8.69 -1.85 -4.87
N HIS A 81 9.99 -1.74 -4.61
CA HIS A 81 11.00 -2.31 -5.49
C HIS A 81 10.92 -3.84 -5.56
N GLN A 82 10.69 -4.48 -4.41
CA GLN A 82 10.52 -5.92 -4.35
C GLN A 82 9.33 -6.37 -5.21
N MET A 83 8.19 -5.71 -5.04
CA MET A 83 6.98 -6.07 -5.77
C MET A 83 7.15 -5.91 -7.27
N VAL A 84 7.69 -4.79 -7.72
CA VAL A 84 7.89 -4.54 -9.16
C VAL A 84 8.92 -5.51 -9.73
N GLY A 85 10.00 -5.76 -9.00
CA GLY A 85 11.03 -6.72 -9.44
C GLY A 85 10.50 -8.13 -9.59
N GLU A 86 9.72 -8.61 -8.62
CA GLU A 86 9.16 -9.95 -8.66
C GLU A 86 8.04 -10.10 -9.70
N SER A 87 7.31 -9.03 -10.00
CA SER A 87 6.24 -9.07 -10.99
C SER A 87 6.75 -9.26 -12.42
N ASN A 88 7.97 -8.84 -12.71
CA ASN A 88 8.54 -8.79 -14.08
C ASN A 88 7.72 -7.93 -15.06
N LEU A 89 6.80 -7.11 -14.57
CA LEU A 89 6.04 -6.19 -15.40
C LEU A 89 6.89 -4.94 -15.66
N ARG A 90 7.15 -4.67 -16.94
CA ARG A 90 8.05 -3.58 -17.31
C ARG A 90 7.33 -2.25 -17.43
N ASP A 91 6.08 -2.28 -17.89
CA ASP A 91 5.25 -1.10 -18.03
C ASP A 91 3.97 -1.31 -17.25
N SER A 92 3.80 -0.54 -16.18
CA SER A 92 2.68 -0.69 -15.26
C SER A 92 2.51 0.60 -14.48
N TYR A 93 1.59 0.58 -13.55
CA TYR A 93 1.53 1.60 -12.50
C TYR A 93 1.35 0.92 -11.17
N VAL A 94 1.80 1.58 -10.11
CA VAL A 94 1.72 1.05 -8.75
C VAL A 94 0.90 2.00 -7.89
N ALA A 95 -0.14 1.47 -7.28
CA ALA A 95 -0.90 2.20 -6.27
C ALA A 95 -0.26 1.98 -4.90
N MET A 96 0.09 3.06 -4.24
CA MET A 96 0.51 3.06 -2.85
C MET A 96 -0.71 3.43 -2.02
N VAL A 97 -1.09 2.57 -1.09
CA VAL A 97 -2.33 2.74 -0.33
C VAL A 97 -2.05 2.59 1.15
N CYS A 98 -2.58 3.51 1.96
CA CYS A 98 -2.56 3.36 3.41
C CYS A 98 -3.94 3.64 3.97
N SER A 99 -4.51 2.65 4.65
CA SER A 99 -5.82 2.76 5.28
C SER A 99 -5.67 2.92 6.80
N ARG A 100 -6.74 3.42 7.44
CA ARG A 100 -6.81 3.48 8.90
C ARG A 100 -6.74 2.08 9.53
N GLY A 101 -7.17 1.05 8.81
CA GLY A 101 -7.17 -0.31 9.32
C GLY A 101 -8.30 -0.55 10.31
N LYS A 102 -8.09 -1.51 11.19
CA LYS A 102 -9.09 -1.90 12.19
C LYS A 102 -8.65 -1.48 13.58
N PRO A 103 -9.60 -1.15 14.50
CA PRO A 103 -9.25 -0.91 15.90
C PRO A 103 -8.65 -2.17 16.52
N LYS A 104 -7.58 -2.00 17.30
CA LYS A 104 -7.01 -3.07 18.11
C LYS A 104 -7.90 -3.41 19.30
N ILE A 105 -8.70 -2.43 19.73
CA ILE A 105 -9.63 -2.57 20.85
C ILE A 105 -11.04 -2.75 20.27
N ALA A 106 -11.66 -3.91 20.58
CA ALA A 106 -12.98 -4.24 20.07
C ALA A 106 -14.00 -3.17 20.47
N GLY A 107 -14.77 -2.69 19.46
CA GLY A 107 -15.83 -1.70 19.67
C GLY A 107 -15.35 -0.27 19.83
N SER A 108 -14.05 -0.01 19.75
CA SER A 108 -13.53 1.38 19.80
C SER A 108 -14.01 2.19 18.63
N ARG A 109 -14.30 3.48 18.88
CA ARG A 109 -14.60 4.47 17.85
C ARG A 109 -13.48 5.51 17.73
N ASP A 110 -12.36 5.29 18.41
CA ASP A 110 -11.21 6.20 18.40
C ASP A 110 -10.25 5.76 17.28
N PRO A 111 -9.99 6.60 16.28
CA PRO A 111 -9.06 6.26 15.20
C PRO A 111 -7.63 6.02 15.70
N ARG A 112 -7.26 6.54 16.87
CA ARG A 112 -5.94 6.28 17.46
C ARG A 112 -5.77 4.83 17.89
N ASP A 113 -6.85 4.09 18.07
CA ASP A 113 -6.81 2.67 18.42
C ASP A 113 -6.65 1.78 17.19
N CYS A 114 -6.68 2.34 15.98
CA CYS A 114 -6.56 1.57 14.75
C CYS A 114 -5.11 1.25 14.42
N GLU A 115 -4.91 0.07 13.86
CA GLU A 115 -3.64 -0.34 13.29
C GLU A 115 -3.65 -0.01 11.80
N ASN A 116 -2.90 1.03 11.41
CA ASN A 116 -2.88 1.49 10.02
C ASN A 116 -2.22 0.45 9.12
N HIS A 117 -2.72 0.33 7.90
CA HIS A 117 -2.31 -0.72 6.98
C HIS A 117 -1.82 -0.14 5.66
N PHE A 118 -0.57 -0.48 5.33
CA PHE A 118 0.01 -0.16 4.02
C PHE A 118 -0.07 -1.37 3.11
#